data_72a51aba03c0f2caecc9cc2d9ef7ad06
#
_entry.id   72a51aba03c0f2caecc9cc2d9ef7ad06
#
_cell.length_a   1.000
_cell.length_b   1.000
_cell.length_c   1.000
_cell.angle_alpha   90.00
_cell.angle_beta   90.00
_cell.angle_gamma   90.00
#
_symmetry.space_group_name_H-M   'P 1'
#
loop_
_entity.id
_entity.type
_entity.pdbx_description
1 polymer ?
#
loop_
_entity_poly.entity_id
_entity_poly.type
_entity_poly.pdbx_seq_one_letter_code
_entity_poly.pdbx_strand_id
1 'polypeptide(L)'
;MIGDKKVLFSGMQATGNLTLGNYLGALKNWVTLSDEYECFYSVVDMHSITVRQDPATLRKRARALLTLYIAAGLDPEKNCIYYQSHVSGHAELAWILNCFTYMGELNRMTQFKDKAAKHADNINAGLFTYPVLMAADILLYQADVVPVGVDQKQHLEITRDIAERFNNIYGDVFTIPEAYIGKVGAKIMSLQDPVKKMSKSDENPNASIYLMDDPDTIMRKCKRAVTDSEAQILYRDEQPGVKNLINIYSACTGKTPEEVVKEFDGRGYGDFKVAVGESVVSVLKPLQEEAARLTKDKAYIDGIIKENAEKAGYYANKTLRKVQKKVGFPERIR
;
A
#
# COMPACT_ATOMS: atom_id res chain seq x y z
N MET A 1 13.96 -19.16 -6.64
CA MET A 1 12.51 -19.32 -6.43
C MET A 1 12.31 -19.72 -4.97
N ILE A 2 11.35 -19.13 -4.33
CA ILE A 2 10.89 -19.48 -2.98
C ILE A 2 9.70 -20.41 -3.23
N GLY A 3 9.90 -21.72 -3.26
CA GLY A 3 8.88 -22.66 -3.70
C GLY A 3 8.61 -22.63 -5.22
N ASP A 4 7.47 -23.21 -5.64
CA ASP A 4 7.07 -23.27 -7.05
C ASP A 4 6.27 -22.04 -7.52
N LYS A 5 5.89 -21.14 -6.59
CA LYS A 5 5.12 -19.92 -6.87
C LYS A 5 6.03 -18.75 -7.21
N LYS A 6 5.54 -17.84 -8.04
CA LYS A 6 6.16 -16.52 -8.24
C LYS A 6 6.08 -15.70 -6.95
N VAL A 7 7.09 -14.87 -6.71
CA VAL A 7 7.19 -14.01 -5.53
C VAL A 7 6.51 -12.67 -5.79
N LEU A 8 5.67 -12.25 -4.86
CA LEU A 8 5.03 -10.94 -4.86
C LEU A 8 5.52 -10.13 -3.67
N PHE A 9 5.93 -8.89 -3.92
CA PHE A 9 6.25 -7.92 -2.88
C PHE A 9 5.30 -6.75 -2.90
N SER A 10 4.80 -6.36 -1.72
CA SER A 10 4.09 -5.09 -1.54
C SER A 10 4.25 -4.55 -0.13
N GLY A 11 3.96 -3.26 0.06
CA GLY A 11 4.06 -2.65 1.37
C GLY A 11 3.35 -1.31 1.47
N MET A 12 3.01 -0.92 2.71
CA MET A 12 2.42 0.39 2.99
C MET A 12 3.18 1.12 4.09
N GLN A 13 3.30 2.44 3.95
CA GLN A 13 3.89 3.30 4.97
C GLN A 13 2.96 3.42 6.20
N ALA A 14 3.55 3.39 7.38
CA ALA A 14 2.87 3.61 8.67
C ALA A 14 2.57 5.09 8.95
N THR A 15 2.21 5.86 7.92
CA THR A 15 1.89 7.28 8.02
C THR A 15 0.38 7.50 7.85
N GLY A 16 -0.25 8.17 8.82
CA GLY A 16 -1.70 8.41 8.81
C GLY A 16 -2.53 7.13 9.03
N ASN A 17 -3.84 7.30 9.05
CA ASN A 17 -4.80 6.21 9.16
C ASN A 17 -5.14 5.67 7.76
N LEU A 18 -5.34 4.36 7.63
CA LEU A 18 -5.78 3.78 6.37
C LEU A 18 -7.20 4.23 6.03
N THR A 19 -7.40 4.59 4.76
CA THR A 19 -8.71 4.96 4.23
C THR A 19 -9.39 3.78 3.57
N LEU A 20 -10.71 3.90 3.35
CA LEU A 20 -11.50 2.97 2.54
C LEU A 20 -10.87 2.74 1.16
N GLY A 21 -10.30 3.80 0.56
CA GLY A 21 -9.58 3.69 -0.72
C GLY A 21 -8.33 2.82 -0.65
N ASN A 22 -7.60 2.82 0.48
CA ASN A 22 -6.47 1.90 0.68
C ASN A 22 -6.93 0.45 0.84
N TYR A 23 -8.05 0.23 1.52
CA TYR A 23 -8.61 -1.12 1.71
C TYR A 23 -9.14 -1.70 0.40
N LEU A 24 -10.09 -1.03 -0.24
CA LEU A 24 -10.73 -1.51 -1.46
C LEU A 24 -9.79 -1.51 -2.68
N GLY A 25 -8.85 -0.56 -2.71
CA GLY A 25 -7.91 -0.42 -3.83
C GLY A 25 -6.66 -1.29 -3.76
N ALA A 26 -6.27 -1.74 -2.55
CA ALA A 26 -5.04 -2.51 -2.38
C ALA A 26 -5.21 -3.72 -1.44
N LEU A 27 -5.51 -3.49 -0.16
CA LEU A 27 -5.43 -4.54 0.88
C LEU A 27 -6.38 -5.72 0.60
N LYS A 28 -7.60 -5.46 0.16
CA LYS A 28 -8.57 -6.48 -0.25
C LYS A 28 -8.04 -7.36 -1.39
N ASN A 29 -7.32 -6.76 -2.34
CA ASN A 29 -6.71 -7.50 -3.45
C ASN A 29 -5.52 -8.35 -3.00
N TRP A 30 -4.75 -7.91 -1.99
CA TRP A 30 -3.63 -8.69 -1.46
C TRP A 30 -4.09 -10.04 -0.89
N VAL A 31 -5.26 -10.07 -0.25
CA VAL A 31 -5.85 -11.32 0.26
C VAL A 31 -6.07 -12.33 -0.87
N THR A 32 -6.61 -11.88 -1.99
CA THR A 32 -6.84 -12.74 -3.17
C THR A 32 -5.52 -13.23 -3.79
N LEU A 33 -4.50 -12.35 -3.84
CA LEU A 33 -3.19 -12.69 -4.41
C LEU A 33 -2.40 -13.69 -3.56
N SER A 34 -2.70 -13.80 -2.27
CA SER A 34 -2.04 -14.72 -1.34
C SER A 34 -2.19 -16.19 -1.72
N ASP A 35 -3.21 -16.56 -2.47
CA ASP A 35 -3.41 -17.94 -2.93
C ASP A 35 -2.58 -18.27 -4.19
N GLU A 36 -2.22 -17.25 -4.98
CA GLU A 36 -1.53 -17.42 -6.26
C GLU A 36 0.00 -17.24 -6.15
N TYR A 37 0.45 -16.41 -5.20
CA TYR A 37 1.85 -15.99 -5.06
C TYR A 37 2.44 -16.35 -3.69
N GLU A 38 3.77 -16.43 -3.62
CA GLU A 38 4.50 -16.35 -2.35
C GLU A 38 4.65 -14.86 -2.00
N CYS A 39 3.92 -14.40 -0.98
CA CYS A 39 3.74 -12.97 -0.73
C CYS A 39 4.60 -12.46 0.44
N PHE A 40 5.27 -11.32 0.20
CA PHE A 40 5.95 -10.52 1.21
C PHE A 40 5.23 -9.18 1.36
N TYR A 41 4.59 -8.98 2.51
CA TYR A 41 3.85 -7.76 2.83
C TYR A 41 4.56 -7.01 3.96
N SER A 42 5.20 -5.91 3.61
CA SER A 42 5.99 -5.12 4.56
C SER A 42 5.23 -3.89 5.06
N VAL A 43 5.31 -3.64 6.36
CA VAL A 43 5.08 -2.29 6.90
C VAL A 43 6.38 -1.52 6.69
N VAL A 44 6.39 -0.62 5.69
CA VAL A 44 7.61 0.09 5.26
C VAL A 44 7.85 1.32 6.13
N ASP A 45 8.25 1.07 7.37
CA ASP A 45 8.48 2.08 8.41
C ASP A 45 9.73 2.93 8.17
N MET A 46 10.76 2.41 7.49
CA MET A 46 11.91 3.21 7.07
C MET A 46 11.52 4.27 6.04
N HIS A 47 10.60 3.98 5.11
CA HIS A 47 10.05 5.01 4.22
C HIS A 47 9.25 6.07 4.97
N SER A 48 8.68 5.72 6.12
CA SER A 48 7.88 6.67 6.90
C SER A 48 8.71 7.81 7.48
N ILE A 49 10.00 7.59 7.78
CA ILE A 49 10.89 8.59 8.37
C ILE A 49 11.51 9.54 7.34
N THR A 50 11.24 9.39 6.05
CA THR A 50 11.61 10.37 5.01
C THR A 50 10.95 11.74 5.27
N VAL A 51 9.87 11.76 6.02
CA VAL A 51 9.25 12.93 6.63
C VAL A 51 9.28 12.72 8.15
N ARG A 52 9.62 13.76 8.92
CA ARG A 52 9.74 13.64 10.38
C ARG A 52 8.44 13.11 11.00
N GLN A 53 8.58 12.13 11.87
CA GLN A 53 7.48 11.50 12.62
C GLN A 53 7.74 11.61 14.11
N ASP A 54 6.69 11.74 14.89
CA ASP A 54 6.78 11.51 16.34
C ASP A 54 7.04 10.01 16.59
N PRO A 55 8.08 9.65 17.36
CA PRO A 55 8.48 8.26 17.53
C PRO A 55 7.42 7.37 18.18
N ALA A 56 6.65 7.89 19.14
CA ALA A 56 5.62 7.12 19.82
C ALA A 56 4.43 6.86 18.86
N THR A 57 4.07 7.89 18.11
CA THR A 57 3.01 7.81 17.08
C THR A 57 3.40 6.85 15.95
N LEU A 58 4.65 6.89 15.47
CA LEU A 58 5.12 5.97 14.42
C LEU A 58 5.04 4.51 14.88
N ARG A 59 5.55 4.19 16.09
CA ARG A 59 5.46 2.84 16.66
C ARG A 59 4.01 2.35 16.78
N LYS A 60 3.12 3.21 17.29
CA LYS A 60 1.70 2.87 17.42
C LYS A 60 1.05 2.61 16.06
N ARG A 61 1.33 3.47 15.07
CA ARG A 61 0.79 3.34 13.71
C ARG A 61 1.34 2.12 12.98
N ALA A 62 2.63 1.82 13.12
CA ALA A 62 3.24 0.64 12.50
C ALA A 62 2.58 -0.65 13.03
N ARG A 63 2.40 -0.75 14.37
CA ARG A 63 1.72 -1.89 14.97
C ARG A 63 0.26 -2.00 14.53
N ALA A 64 -0.47 -0.89 14.54
CA ALA A 64 -1.86 -0.87 14.10
C ALA A 64 -1.99 -1.28 12.62
N LEU A 65 -1.07 -0.83 11.76
CA LEU A 65 -1.07 -1.19 10.34
C LEU A 65 -0.83 -2.69 10.12
N LEU A 66 0.14 -3.29 10.82
CA LEU A 66 0.39 -4.73 10.74
C LEU A 66 -0.83 -5.53 11.24
N THR A 67 -1.42 -5.10 12.36
CA THR A 67 -2.65 -5.71 12.88
C THR A 67 -3.80 -5.61 11.88
N LEU A 68 -3.93 -4.48 11.17
CA LEU A 68 -4.94 -4.31 10.12
C LEU A 68 -4.70 -5.20 8.90
N TYR A 69 -3.46 -5.51 8.55
CA TYR A 69 -3.17 -6.48 7.48
C TYR A 69 -3.79 -7.84 7.82
N ILE A 70 -3.55 -8.32 9.03
CA ILE A 70 -4.08 -9.60 9.50
C ILE A 70 -5.61 -9.56 9.62
N ALA A 71 -6.16 -8.49 10.23
CA ALA A 71 -7.59 -8.30 10.37
C ALA A 71 -8.34 -8.23 9.02
N ALA A 72 -7.66 -7.77 7.97
CA ALA A 72 -8.21 -7.73 6.62
C ALA A 72 -8.21 -9.11 5.93
N GLY A 73 -7.66 -10.16 6.57
CA GLY A 73 -7.66 -11.52 6.08
C GLY A 73 -6.32 -12.01 5.52
N LEU A 74 -5.23 -11.25 5.68
CA LEU A 74 -3.90 -11.76 5.34
C LEU A 74 -3.47 -12.77 6.40
N ASP A 75 -3.42 -14.03 6.00
CA ASP A 75 -2.98 -15.14 6.86
C ASP A 75 -1.46 -15.09 7.06
N PRO A 76 -0.96 -14.86 8.29
CA PRO A 76 0.47 -14.76 8.57
C PRO A 76 1.24 -16.08 8.46
N GLU A 77 0.56 -17.22 8.41
CA GLU A 77 1.19 -18.52 8.17
C GLU A 77 1.52 -18.72 6.68
N LYS A 78 0.64 -18.21 5.81
CA LYS A 78 0.81 -18.26 4.35
C LYS A 78 1.67 -17.12 3.81
N ASN A 79 1.54 -15.93 4.41
CA ASN A 79 2.19 -14.71 3.95
C ASN A 79 3.29 -14.25 4.90
N CYS A 80 4.35 -13.68 4.37
CA CYS A 80 5.38 -13.06 5.18
C CYS A 80 5.01 -11.60 5.49
N ILE A 81 4.53 -11.32 6.71
CA ILE A 81 4.05 -10.01 7.16
C ILE A 81 5.00 -9.46 8.22
N TYR A 82 5.74 -8.39 7.95
CA TYR A 82 6.84 -7.95 8.81
C TYR A 82 7.06 -6.43 8.75
N TYR A 83 7.87 -5.90 9.68
CA TYR A 83 8.40 -4.53 9.61
C TYR A 83 9.68 -4.48 8.80
N GLN A 84 9.76 -3.53 7.88
CA GLN A 84 10.95 -3.31 7.06
C GLN A 84 12.20 -3.10 7.93
N SER A 85 12.11 -2.32 9.00
CA SER A 85 13.21 -2.04 9.92
C SER A 85 13.74 -3.25 10.68
N HIS A 86 12.98 -4.34 10.75
CA HIS A 86 13.42 -5.58 11.41
C HIS A 86 14.34 -6.42 10.52
N VAL A 87 14.50 -6.06 9.24
CA VAL A 87 15.38 -6.75 8.28
C VAL A 87 16.41 -5.76 7.76
N SER A 88 17.61 -5.76 8.34
CA SER A 88 18.71 -4.82 7.99
C SER A 88 19.10 -4.86 6.51
N GLY A 89 18.86 -5.99 5.84
CA GLY A 89 19.15 -6.17 4.43
C GLY A 89 18.54 -5.12 3.51
N HIS A 90 17.39 -4.52 3.86
CA HIS A 90 16.78 -3.41 3.12
C HIS A 90 17.72 -2.20 3.03
N ALA A 91 18.28 -1.77 4.18
CA ALA A 91 19.21 -0.63 4.22
C ALA A 91 20.55 -0.98 3.59
N GLU A 92 21.07 -2.18 3.84
CA GLU A 92 22.35 -2.64 3.28
C GLU A 92 22.29 -2.73 1.76
N LEU A 93 21.23 -3.32 1.20
CA LEU A 93 21.04 -3.38 -0.25
C LEU A 93 20.79 -2.00 -0.84
N ALA A 94 19.97 -1.15 -0.19
CA ALA A 94 19.73 0.21 -0.65
C ALA A 94 21.02 1.02 -0.77
N TRP A 95 21.96 0.88 0.18
CA TRP A 95 23.26 1.51 0.08
C TRP A 95 24.03 1.06 -1.17
N ILE A 96 24.09 -0.25 -1.41
CA ILE A 96 24.77 -0.79 -2.61
C ILE A 96 24.11 -0.26 -3.86
N LEU A 97 22.77 -0.33 -3.97
CA LEU A 97 22.02 0.10 -5.15
C LEU A 97 22.11 1.62 -5.39
N ASN A 98 22.30 2.45 -4.36
CA ASN A 98 22.57 3.87 -4.54
C ASN A 98 23.86 4.11 -5.39
N CYS A 99 24.85 3.21 -5.30
CA CYS A 99 26.06 3.29 -6.11
C CYS A 99 25.82 2.89 -7.59
N PHE A 100 24.65 2.34 -7.91
CA PHE A 100 24.21 1.97 -9.27
C PHE A 100 23.05 2.81 -9.77
N THR A 101 22.68 3.88 -9.05
CA THR A 101 21.58 4.77 -9.41
C THR A 101 22.12 6.16 -9.73
N TYR A 102 21.71 6.72 -10.86
CA TYR A 102 22.20 8.02 -11.28
C TYR A 102 21.34 9.16 -10.72
N MET A 103 22.02 10.26 -10.31
CA MET A 103 21.38 11.47 -9.79
C MET A 103 20.33 12.02 -10.76
N GLY A 104 20.58 11.97 -12.08
CA GLY A 104 19.64 12.44 -13.09
C GLY A 104 18.34 11.61 -13.16
N GLU A 105 18.38 10.32 -12.82
CA GLU A 105 17.21 9.46 -12.74
C GLU A 105 16.33 9.86 -11.55
N LEU A 106 16.94 10.02 -10.37
CA LEU A 106 16.25 10.46 -9.17
C LEU A 106 15.65 11.89 -9.31
N ASN A 107 16.35 12.80 -9.96
CA ASN A 107 15.87 14.16 -10.21
C ASN A 107 14.63 14.21 -11.13
N ARG A 108 14.42 13.21 -11.97
CA ARG A 108 13.25 13.11 -12.85
C ARG A 108 12.02 12.52 -12.18
N MET A 109 12.16 11.97 -10.95
CA MET A 109 11.04 11.37 -10.22
C MET A 109 9.97 12.41 -9.88
N THR A 110 8.76 12.24 -10.42
CA THR A 110 7.63 13.16 -10.19
C THR A 110 7.23 13.21 -8.72
N GLN A 111 7.17 12.08 -8.05
CA GLN A 111 6.84 11.97 -6.62
C GLN A 111 7.86 12.68 -5.72
N PHE A 112 9.14 12.72 -6.11
CA PHE A 112 10.14 13.53 -5.38
C PHE A 112 9.80 15.00 -5.47
N LYS A 113 9.49 15.52 -6.68
CA LYS A 113 9.14 16.92 -6.90
C LYS A 113 7.91 17.34 -6.10
N ASP A 114 6.87 16.50 -6.11
CA ASP A 114 5.63 16.74 -5.39
C ASP A 114 5.83 16.78 -3.87
N LYS A 115 6.63 15.84 -3.33
CA LYS A 115 6.94 15.78 -1.90
C LYS A 115 7.88 16.92 -1.47
N ALA A 116 8.88 17.25 -2.28
CA ALA A 116 9.78 18.37 -2.02
C ALA A 116 9.01 19.71 -1.97
N ALA A 117 8.02 19.90 -2.86
CA ALA A 117 7.17 21.09 -2.83
C ALA A 117 6.29 21.19 -1.57
N LYS A 118 5.80 20.04 -1.06
CA LYS A 118 4.98 19.98 0.17
C LYS A 118 5.78 20.12 1.46
N HIS A 119 7.07 19.79 1.44
CA HIS A 119 7.97 19.77 2.61
C HIS A 119 9.24 20.55 2.32
N ALA A 120 9.10 21.77 1.79
CA ALA A 120 10.22 22.60 1.34
C ALA A 120 11.23 22.92 2.45
N ASP A 121 10.81 22.91 3.71
CA ASP A 121 11.59 23.13 4.91
C ASP A 121 12.41 21.90 5.36
N ASN A 122 12.15 20.73 4.79
CA ASN A 122 12.78 19.47 5.19
C ASN A 122 13.05 18.53 4.00
N ILE A 123 13.71 19.04 2.97
CA ILE A 123 14.18 18.23 1.84
C ILE A 123 15.49 17.54 2.25
N ASN A 124 15.39 16.28 2.67
CA ASN A 124 16.52 15.48 3.12
C ASN A 124 16.94 14.42 2.10
N ALA A 125 18.13 13.85 2.28
CA ALA A 125 18.67 12.83 1.37
C ALA A 125 17.76 11.60 1.25
N GLY A 126 17.12 11.16 2.34
CA GLY A 126 16.18 10.04 2.31
C GLY A 126 14.95 10.31 1.43
N LEU A 127 14.46 11.56 1.40
CA LEU A 127 13.37 11.96 0.51
C LEU A 127 13.81 11.94 -0.96
N PHE A 128 15.08 12.14 -1.26
CA PHE A 128 15.64 12.05 -2.60
C PHE A 128 15.92 10.61 -3.02
N THR A 129 16.44 9.77 -2.10
CA THR A 129 16.92 8.41 -2.40
C THR A 129 15.92 7.31 -2.06
N TYR A 130 14.73 7.61 -1.51
CA TYR A 130 13.75 6.57 -1.18
C TYR A 130 13.35 5.66 -2.36
N PRO A 131 13.40 6.07 -3.65
CA PRO A 131 13.13 5.15 -4.75
C PRO A 131 14.13 4.00 -4.81
N VAL A 132 15.38 4.25 -4.38
CA VAL A 132 16.42 3.22 -4.29
C VAL A 132 16.15 2.26 -3.12
N LEU A 133 15.66 2.77 -1.98
CA LEU A 133 15.21 1.92 -0.88
C LEU A 133 14.01 1.05 -1.32
N MET A 134 13.07 1.59 -2.09
CA MET A 134 11.98 0.81 -2.66
C MET A 134 12.49 -0.25 -3.65
N ALA A 135 13.49 0.06 -4.47
CA ALA A 135 14.14 -0.93 -5.32
C ALA A 135 14.78 -2.05 -4.50
N ALA A 136 15.47 -1.69 -3.39
CA ALA A 136 16.03 -2.68 -2.47
C ALA A 136 14.94 -3.55 -1.84
N ASP A 137 13.81 -2.99 -1.43
CA ASP A 137 12.68 -3.73 -0.87
C ASP A 137 12.20 -4.85 -1.81
N ILE A 138 12.07 -4.54 -3.08
CA ILE A 138 11.59 -5.45 -4.13
C ILE A 138 12.64 -6.50 -4.50
N LEU A 139 13.85 -6.04 -4.79
CA LEU A 139 14.93 -6.88 -5.30
C LEU A 139 15.51 -7.84 -4.24
N LEU A 140 15.42 -7.46 -2.96
CA LEU A 140 15.91 -8.26 -1.84
C LEU A 140 15.23 -9.65 -1.78
N TYR A 141 13.97 -9.71 -2.16
CA TYR A 141 13.16 -10.94 -2.17
C TYR A 141 13.05 -11.59 -3.56
N GLN A 142 13.79 -11.07 -4.56
CA GLN A 142 13.68 -11.57 -5.93
C GLN A 142 12.23 -11.54 -6.44
N ALA A 143 11.50 -10.46 -6.14
CA ALA A 143 10.10 -10.37 -6.48
C ALA A 143 9.90 -10.40 -8.00
N ASP A 144 9.03 -11.31 -8.45
CA ASP A 144 8.61 -11.41 -9.85
C ASP A 144 7.56 -10.35 -10.18
N VAL A 145 6.71 -10.02 -9.18
CA VAL A 145 5.51 -9.18 -9.39
C VAL A 145 5.35 -8.16 -8.26
N VAL A 146 5.00 -6.94 -8.63
CA VAL A 146 4.73 -5.85 -7.68
C VAL A 146 3.38 -5.22 -8.01
N PRO A 147 2.38 -5.30 -7.12
CA PRO A 147 1.11 -4.59 -7.29
C PRO A 147 1.33 -3.08 -7.16
N VAL A 148 1.24 -2.36 -8.25
CA VAL A 148 1.47 -0.92 -8.29
C VAL A 148 0.28 -0.16 -8.88
N GLY A 149 -0.08 0.95 -8.24
CA GLY A 149 -0.95 1.94 -8.86
C GLY A 149 -0.23 2.72 -9.97
N VAL A 150 -0.99 3.46 -10.76
CA VAL A 150 -0.45 4.28 -11.86
C VAL A 150 0.63 5.25 -11.39
N ASP A 151 0.47 5.80 -10.18
CA ASP A 151 1.40 6.73 -9.53
C ASP A 151 2.72 6.07 -9.08
N GLN A 152 2.79 4.75 -9.04
CA GLN A 152 3.98 3.99 -8.65
C GLN A 152 4.72 3.36 -9.84
N LYS A 153 4.22 3.50 -11.06
CA LYS A 153 4.86 2.93 -12.25
C LYS A 153 6.31 3.40 -12.41
N GLN A 154 6.55 4.70 -12.24
CA GLN A 154 7.90 5.28 -12.36
C GLN A 154 8.87 4.70 -11.32
N HIS A 155 8.41 4.35 -10.13
CA HIS A 155 9.25 3.69 -9.12
C HIS A 155 9.61 2.25 -9.52
N LEU A 156 8.69 1.54 -10.16
CA LEU A 156 8.97 0.21 -10.66
C LEU A 156 9.91 0.25 -11.87
N GLU A 157 9.77 1.24 -12.75
CA GLU A 157 10.68 1.46 -13.89
C GLU A 157 12.11 1.69 -13.39
N ILE A 158 12.35 2.61 -12.44
CA ILE A 158 13.70 2.82 -11.89
C ILE A 158 14.24 1.57 -11.18
N THR A 159 13.37 0.78 -10.54
CA THR A 159 13.76 -0.51 -9.93
C THR A 159 14.28 -1.48 -10.99
N ARG A 160 13.60 -1.58 -12.13
CA ARG A 160 14.00 -2.41 -13.26
C ARG A 160 15.32 -1.94 -13.87
N ASP A 161 15.46 -0.63 -14.11
CA ASP A 161 16.67 -0.02 -14.67
C ASP A 161 17.90 -0.31 -13.77
N ILE A 162 17.74 -0.21 -12.46
CA ILE A 162 18.81 -0.51 -11.49
C ILE A 162 19.15 -2.01 -11.52
N ALA A 163 18.15 -2.89 -11.55
CA ALA A 163 18.36 -4.33 -11.57
C ALA A 163 19.02 -4.79 -12.87
N GLU A 164 18.57 -4.29 -14.02
CA GLU A 164 19.17 -4.57 -15.34
C GLU A 164 20.62 -4.07 -15.41
N ARG A 165 20.88 -2.86 -14.94
CA ARG A 165 22.24 -2.29 -14.89
C ARG A 165 23.17 -3.14 -14.02
N PHE A 166 22.70 -3.56 -12.85
CA PHE A 166 23.48 -4.43 -11.97
C PHE A 166 23.75 -5.79 -12.61
N ASN A 167 22.72 -6.40 -13.21
CA ASN A 167 22.85 -7.69 -13.90
C ASN A 167 23.80 -7.61 -15.10
N ASN A 168 23.78 -6.53 -15.86
CA ASN A 168 24.70 -6.33 -16.99
C ASN A 168 26.17 -6.27 -16.57
N ILE A 169 26.45 -5.80 -15.35
CA ILE A 169 27.82 -5.68 -14.82
C ILE A 169 28.27 -7.00 -14.17
N TYR A 170 27.38 -7.66 -13.41
CA TYR A 170 27.75 -8.76 -12.53
C TYR A 170 27.13 -10.12 -12.90
N GLY A 171 26.38 -10.19 -14.01
CA GLY A 171 25.60 -11.35 -14.40
C GLY A 171 24.25 -11.43 -13.67
N ASP A 172 23.46 -12.45 -13.94
CA ASP A 172 22.09 -12.60 -13.43
C ASP A 172 22.07 -12.73 -11.89
N VAL A 173 21.87 -11.60 -11.23
CA VAL A 173 21.78 -11.51 -9.77
C VAL A 173 20.35 -11.27 -9.33
N PHE A 174 19.65 -10.31 -9.95
CA PHE A 174 18.29 -9.91 -9.61
C PHE A 174 17.29 -10.42 -10.62
N THR A 175 16.14 -10.87 -10.15
CA THR A 175 14.92 -11.00 -10.95
C THR A 175 14.46 -9.60 -11.35
N ILE A 176 14.10 -9.40 -12.62
CA ILE A 176 13.54 -8.12 -13.09
C ILE A 176 12.04 -8.14 -12.80
N PRO A 177 11.54 -7.27 -11.89
CA PRO A 177 10.16 -7.33 -11.48
C PRO A 177 9.20 -6.79 -12.55
N GLU A 178 7.99 -7.36 -12.59
CA GLU A 178 6.91 -6.89 -13.44
C GLU A 178 5.80 -6.21 -12.61
N ALA A 179 5.12 -5.24 -13.23
CA ALA A 179 3.93 -4.66 -12.63
C ALA A 179 2.80 -5.70 -12.63
N TYR A 180 2.19 -5.96 -11.48
CA TYR A 180 0.93 -6.68 -11.43
C TYR A 180 -0.17 -5.77 -11.97
N ILE A 181 -0.66 -6.09 -13.17
CA ILE A 181 -1.80 -5.44 -13.80
C ILE A 181 -3.04 -6.34 -13.58
N GLY A 182 -3.40 -6.53 -12.32
CA GLY A 182 -4.65 -7.21 -11.99
C GLY A 182 -5.86 -6.28 -12.20
N LYS A 183 -7.08 -6.82 -12.01
CA LYS A 183 -8.28 -5.97 -11.92
C LYS A 183 -8.01 -4.91 -10.84
N VAL A 184 -7.74 -3.70 -11.29
CA VAL A 184 -7.44 -2.56 -10.42
C VAL A 184 -8.61 -2.43 -9.47
N GLY A 185 -8.36 -2.55 -8.16
CA GLY A 185 -9.37 -2.28 -7.16
C GLY A 185 -9.98 -0.90 -7.40
N ALA A 186 -11.22 -0.71 -7.06
CA ALA A 186 -11.94 0.51 -7.35
C ALA A 186 -11.15 1.74 -6.92
N LYS A 187 -10.91 2.66 -7.86
CA LYS A 187 -10.28 3.95 -7.55
C LYS A 187 -11.28 4.79 -6.78
N ILE A 188 -11.12 4.86 -5.47
CA ILE A 188 -12.00 5.62 -4.59
C ILE A 188 -11.51 7.06 -4.52
N MET A 189 -12.41 8.00 -4.82
CA MET A 189 -12.14 9.43 -4.80
C MET A 189 -12.56 10.04 -3.46
N SER A 190 -12.09 11.28 -3.20
CA SER A 190 -12.50 12.07 -2.04
C SER A 190 -14.01 12.29 -2.05
N LEU A 191 -14.64 12.21 -0.87
CA LEU A 191 -16.08 12.48 -0.73
C LEU A 191 -16.43 13.96 -0.86
N GLN A 192 -15.44 14.84 -0.71
CA GLN A 192 -15.63 16.30 -0.76
C GLN A 192 -15.09 16.94 -2.05
N ASP A 193 -14.14 16.27 -2.70
CA ASP A 193 -13.55 16.68 -3.98
C ASP A 193 -13.37 15.44 -4.88
N PRO A 194 -14.44 14.98 -5.54
CA PRO A 194 -14.47 13.69 -6.23
C PRO A 194 -13.60 13.62 -7.50
N VAL A 195 -12.87 14.67 -7.84
CA VAL A 195 -11.84 14.64 -8.89
C VAL A 195 -10.46 14.28 -8.32
N LYS A 196 -10.28 14.36 -6.99
CA LYS A 196 -9.07 13.94 -6.29
C LYS A 196 -9.24 12.56 -5.67
N LYS A 197 -8.16 11.77 -5.67
CA LYS A 197 -8.14 10.46 -5.00
C LYS A 197 -8.31 10.63 -3.49
N MET A 198 -9.10 9.76 -2.85
CA MET A 198 -9.21 9.71 -1.39
C MET A 198 -7.82 9.55 -0.76
N SER A 199 -7.47 10.46 0.13
CA SER A 199 -6.13 10.56 0.70
C SER A 199 -6.18 10.62 2.22
N LYS A 200 -5.27 9.87 2.87
CA LYS A 200 -5.06 9.92 4.33
C LYS A 200 -4.45 11.24 4.84
N SER A 201 -3.95 12.08 3.94
CA SER A 201 -3.37 13.39 4.24
C SER A 201 -4.29 14.56 3.85
N ASP A 202 -5.58 14.31 3.58
CA ASP A 202 -6.54 15.38 3.30
C ASP A 202 -6.84 16.13 4.61
N GLU A 203 -6.80 17.46 4.55
CA GLU A 203 -7.07 18.33 5.70
C GLU A 203 -8.56 18.34 6.08
N ASN A 204 -9.46 18.07 5.12
CA ASN A 204 -10.88 17.98 5.39
C ASN A 204 -11.25 16.60 5.97
N PRO A 205 -11.65 16.49 7.24
CA PRO A 205 -11.96 15.21 7.89
C PRO A 205 -13.16 14.47 7.26
N ASN A 206 -13.99 15.17 6.44
CA ASN A 206 -15.11 14.55 5.72
C ASN A 206 -14.72 14.04 4.33
N ALA A 207 -13.51 14.34 3.86
CA ALA A 207 -13.04 13.93 2.53
C ALA A 207 -12.75 12.42 2.43
N SER A 208 -12.41 11.79 3.57
CA SER A 208 -11.98 10.40 3.62
C SER A 208 -12.71 9.60 4.69
N ILE A 209 -13.12 8.39 4.35
CA ILE A 209 -13.55 7.37 5.34
C ILE A 209 -12.32 6.61 5.77
N TYR A 210 -12.05 6.58 7.07
CA TYR A 210 -10.96 5.77 7.65
C TYR A 210 -11.47 4.41 8.07
N LEU A 211 -10.62 3.38 8.02
CA LEU A 211 -11.04 2.00 8.33
C LEU A 211 -11.55 1.83 9.75
N MET A 212 -11.09 2.68 10.68
CA MET A 212 -11.47 2.64 12.09
C MET A 212 -12.48 3.73 12.45
N ASP A 213 -13.12 4.39 11.48
CA ASP A 213 -14.26 5.28 11.76
C ASP A 213 -15.44 4.47 12.30
N ASP A 214 -16.10 4.99 13.32
CA ASP A 214 -17.34 4.39 13.84
C ASP A 214 -18.49 4.49 12.84
N PRO A 215 -19.54 3.64 12.96
CA PRO A 215 -20.66 3.61 12.04
C PRO A 215 -21.35 4.98 11.84
N ASP A 216 -21.53 5.75 12.91
CA ASP A 216 -22.19 7.06 12.82
C ASP A 216 -21.33 8.07 12.04
N THR A 217 -20.02 8.02 12.26
CA THR A 217 -19.06 8.84 11.48
C THR A 217 -19.07 8.46 10.01
N ILE A 218 -19.08 7.15 9.67
CA ILE A 218 -19.18 6.68 8.28
C ILE A 218 -20.47 7.19 7.65
N MET A 219 -21.59 6.97 8.30
CA MET A 219 -22.92 7.42 7.82
C MET A 219 -22.97 8.93 7.58
N ARG A 220 -22.44 9.71 8.54
CA ARG A 220 -22.37 11.17 8.43
C ARG A 220 -21.51 11.62 7.25
N LYS A 221 -20.35 11.00 7.03
CA LYS A 221 -19.46 11.31 5.91
C LYS A 221 -20.12 10.98 4.57
N CYS A 222 -20.77 9.83 4.44
CA CYS A 222 -21.50 9.45 3.22
C CYS A 222 -22.66 10.41 2.93
N LYS A 223 -23.47 10.77 3.94
CA LYS A 223 -24.57 11.75 3.79
C LYS A 223 -24.08 13.12 3.32
N ARG A 224 -22.87 13.55 3.75
CA ARG A 224 -22.24 14.83 3.37
C ARG A 224 -21.40 14.75 2.10
N ALA A 225 -21.27 13.59 1.47
CA ALA A 225 -20.53 13.48 0.22
C ALA A 225 -21.10 14.41 -0.86
N VAL A 226 -20.21 15.05 -1.62
CA VAL A 226 -20.61 16.01 -2.67
C VAL A 226 -21.26 15.25 -3.81
N THR A 227 -22.42 15.75 -4.26
CA THR A 227 -23.15 15.32 -5.45
C THR A 227 -23.62 16.57 -6.20
N ASP A 228 -23.99 16.41 -7.47
CA ASP A 228 -24.58 17.48 -8.28
C ASP A 228 -26.05 17.79 -7.90
N SER A 229 -26.71 18.66 -8.67
CA SER A 229 -28.09 19.08 -8.49
C SER A 229 -29.10 18.37 -9.40
N GLU A 230 -28.65 17.40 -10.23
CA GLU A 230 -29.53 16.76 -11.23
C GLU A 230 -30.51 15.76 -10.60
N ALA A 231 -30.24 15.31 -9.37
CA ALA A 231 -31.04 14.34 -8.62
C ALA A 231 -31.25 12.99 -9.34
N GLN A 232 -30.33 12.62 -10.24
CA GLN A 232 -30.34 11.38 -10.98
C GLN A 232 -29.07 10.59 -10.70
N ILE A 233 -29.21 9.27 -10.44
CA ILE A 233 -28.09 8.37 -10.13
C ILE A 233 -27.65 7.72 -11.43
N LEU A 234 -26.61 8.31 -12.08
CA LEU A 234 -26.09 7.81 -13.35
C LEU A 234 -24.57 7.61 -13.24
N TYR A 235 -24.07 6.60 -13.97
CA TYR A 235 -22.63 6.31 -14.01
C TYR A 235 -21.97 7.01 -15.19
N ARG A 236 -21.61 8.29 -15.00
CA ARG A 236 -21.02 9.13 -16.05
C ARG A 236 -19.99 10.11 -15.49
N ASP A 237 -19.11 10.63 -16.34
CA ASP A 237 -17.99 11.49 -15.92
C ASP A 237 -18.45 12.89 -15.47
N GLU A 238 -19.57 13.36 -15.97
CA GLU A 238 -20.17 14.63 -15.61
C GLU A 238 -20.72 14.66 -14.18
N GLN A 239 -20.90 13.49 -13.58
CA GLN A 239 -21.35 13.32 -12.19
C GLN A 239 -20.26 12.65 -11.31
N PRO A 240 -19.07 13.28 -11.13
CA PRO A 240 -17.95 12.60 -10.47
C PRO A 240 -18.24 12.19 -9.03
N GLY A 241 -19.07 12.94 -8.30
CA GLY A 241 -19.50 12.61 -6.94
C GLY A 241 -20.40 11.38 -6.89
N VAL A 242 -21.41 11.33 -7.74
CA VAL A 242 -22.33 10.18 -7.86
C VAL A 242 -21.56 8.96 -8.35
N LYS A 243 -20.74 9.11 -9.39
CA LYS A 243 -19.88 8.06 -9.92
C LYS A 243 -18.97 7.46 -8.84
N ASN A 244 -18.37 8.31 -7.98
CA ASN A 244 -17.56 7.85 -6.86
C ASN A 244 -18.38 7.03 -5.84
N LEU A 245 -19.58 7.48 -5.49
CA LEU A 245 -20.47 6.73 -4.58
C LEU A 245 -20.91 5.40 -5.18
N ILE A 246 -21.19 5.34 -6.50
CA ILE A 246 -21.47 4.09 -7.21
C ILE A 246 -20.26 3.15 -7.13
N ASN A 247 -19.04 3.64 -7.36
CA ASN A 247 -17.82 2.84 -7.25
C ASN A 247 -17.62 2.28 -5.83
N ILE A 248 -17.90 3.08 -4.80
CA ILE A 248 -17.82 2.64 -3.39
C ILE A 248 -18.84 1.53 -3.14
N TYR A 249 -20.09 1.75 -3.54
CA TYR A 249 -21.18 0.77 -3.35
C TYR A 249 -20.89 -0.54 -4.10
N SER A 250 -20.48 -0.45 -5.36
CA SER A 250 -20.05 -1.59 -6.18
C SER A 250 -18.93 -2.40 -5.52
N ALA A 251 -17.88 -1.72 -5.04
CA ALA A 251 -16.73 -2.37 -4.38
C ALA A 251 -17.12 -3.04 -3.05
N CYS A 252 -18.12 -2.50 -2.34
CA CYS A 252 -18.62 -3.05 -1.09
C CYS A 252 -19.59 -4.22 -1.30
N THR A 253 -20.45 -4.16 -2.33
CA THR A 253 -21.53 -5.14 -2.56
C THR A 253 -21.19 -6.20 -3.60
N GLY A 254 -20.17 -5.98 -4.44
CA GLY A 254 -19.82 -6.83 -5.58
C GLY A 254 -20.69 -6.61 -6.81
N LYS A 255 -21.67 -5.68 -6.77
CA LYS A 255 -22.52 -5.33 -7.92
C LYS A 255 -21.76 -4.52 -8.96
N THR A 256 -22.14 -4.65 -10.23
CA THR A 256 -21.60 -3.79 -11.27
C THR A 256 -22.19 -2.38 -11.19
N PRO A 257 -21.53 -1.35 -11.73
CA PRO A 257 -22.09 0.00 -11.76
C PRO A 257 -23.48 0.09 -12.40
N GLU A 258 -23.73 -0.71 -13.44
CA GLU A 258 -25.01 -0.77 -14.15
C GLU A 258 -26.12 -1.36 -13.27
N GLU A 259 -25.80 -2.39 -12.49
CA GLU A 259 -26.73 -2.96 -11.50
C GLU A 259 -27.06 -1.96 -10.40
N VAL A 260 -26.08 -1.19 -9.94
CA VAL A 260 -26.28 -0.13 -8.94
C VAL A 260 -27.20 0.96 -9.48
N VAL A 261 -26.94 1.47 -10.69
CA VAL A 261 -27.79 2.47 -11.33
C VAL A 261 -29.24 1.97 -11.44
N LYS A 262 -29.43 0.73 -11.86
CA LYS A 262 -30.77 0.12 -11.97
C LYS A 262 -31.46 -0.03 -10.61
N GLU A 263 -30.73 -0.41 -9.56
CA GLU A 263 -31.27 -0.59 -8.19
C GLU A 263 -31.78 0.73 -7.59
N PHE A 264 -31.12 1.83 -7.94
CA PHE A 264 -31.45 3.17 -7.42
C PHE A 264 -32.20 4.06 -8.42
N ASP A 265 -32.69 3.49 -9.51
CA ASP A 265 -33.50 4.20 -10.48
C ASP A 265 -34.76 4.79 -9.80
N GLY A 266 -35.00 6.08 -10.02
CA GLY A 266 -36.11 6.82 -9.41
C GLY A 266 -35.93 7.16 -7.91
N ARG A 267 -34.81 6.81 -7.28
CA ARG A 267 -34.52 7.17 -5.87
C ARG A 267 -33.70 8.45 -5.80
N GLY A 268 -33.86 9.18 -4.69
CA GLY A 268 -33.10 10.41 -4.44
C GLY A 268 -31.69 10.15 -3.90
N TYR A 269 -30.82 11.15 -3.99
CA TYR A 269 -29.45 11.07 -3.44
C TYR A 269 -29.40 10.80 -1.95
N GLY A 270 -30.42 11.18 -1.17
CA GLY A 270 -30.50 10.91 0.26
C GLY A 270 -30.51 9.43 0.55
N ASP A 271 -31.40 8.66 -0.09
CA ASP A 271 -31.54 7.22 0.08
C ASP A 271 -30.28 6.49 -0.42
N PHE A 272 -29.74 6.92 -1.57
CA PHE A 272 -28.53 6.35 -2.13
C PHE A 272 -27.33 6.54 -1.19
N LYS A 273 -27.11 7.74 -0.65
CA LYS A 273 -26.01 8.01 0.30
C LYS A 273 -26.13 7.20 1.59
N VAL A 274 -27.36 6.95 2.05
CA VAL A 274 -27.61 6.06 3.20
C VAL A 274 -27.20 4.64 2.86
N ALA A 275 -27.66 4.09 1.74
CA ALA A 275 -27.30 2.75 1.31
C ALA A 275 -25.80 2.56 1.10
N VAL A 276 -25.10 3.57 0.54
CA VAL A 276 -23.63 3.57 0.44
C VAL A 276 -23.01 3.49 1.83
N GLY A 277 -23.46 4.31 2.78
CA GLY A 277 -22.95 4.29 4.15
C GLY A 277 -23.14 2.93 4.83
N GLU A 278 -24.32 2.35 4.71
CA GLU A 278 -24.64 1.03 5.26
C GLU A 278 -23.78 -0.07 4.65
N SER A 279 -23.54 -0.04 3.32
CA SER A 279 -22.67 -1.00 2.66
C SER A 279 -21.22 -0.91 3.14
N VAL A 280 -20.72 0.31 3.37
CA VAL A 280 -19.37 0.53 3.93
C VAL A 280 -19.29 0.03 5.36
N VAL A 281 -20.27 0.34 6.22
CA VAL A 281 -20.33 -0.16 7.60
C VAL A 281 -20.35 -1.68 7.62
N SER A 282 -21.15 -2.32 6.77
CA SER A 282 -21.22 -3.79 6.67
C SER A 282 -19.87 -4.43 6.33
N VAL A 283 -19.10 -3.81 5.45
CA VAL A 283 -17.76 -4.31 5.05
C VAL A 283 -16.71 -4.05 6.11
N LEU A 284 -16.73 -2.88 6.77
CA LEU A 284 -15.70 -2.51 7.75
C LEU A 284 -15.92 -3.10 9.13
N LYS A 285 -17.15 -3.39 9.53
CA LYS A 285 -17.47 -3.92 10.87
C LYS A 285 -16.71 -5.20 11.22
N PRO A 286 -16.69 -6.27 10.38
CA PRO A 286 -15.93 -7.48 10.70
C PRO A 286 -14.42 -7.21 10.83
N LEU A 287 -13.86 -6.35 9.96
CA LEU A 287 -12.46 -5.95 10.02
C LEU A 287 -12.15 -5.22 11.33
N GLN A 288 -13.03 -4.29 11.76
CA GLN A 288 -12.87 -3.54 13.00
C GLN A 288 -12.95 -4.43 14.25
N GLU A 289 -13.89 -5.39 14.26
CA GLU A 289 -14.06 -6.36 15.34
C GLU A 289 -12.81 -7.25 15.47
N GLU A 290 -12.29 -7.75 14.35
CA GLU A 290 -11.08 -8.57 14.33
C GLU A 290 -9.83 -7.76 14.71
N ALA A 291 -9.68 -6.53 14.21
CA ALA A 291 -8.60 -5.64 14.61
C ALA A 291 -8.62 -5.34 16.11
N ALA A 292 -9.81 -5.15 16.70
CA ALA A 292 -9.96 -4.94 18.13
C ALA A 292 -9.60 -6.19 18.94
N ARG A 293 -9.97 -7.38 18.46
CA ARG A 293 -9.58 -8.68 19.06
C ARG A 293 -8.07 -8.86 19.06
N LEU A 294 -7.44 -8.70 17.89
CA LEU A 294 -6.00 -8.85 17.69
C LEU A 294 -5.18 -7.82 18.49
N THR A 295 -5.68 -6.58 18.64
CA THR A 295 -5.03 -5.54 19.43
C THR A 295 -4.91 -5.92 20.91
N LYS A 296 -5.84 -6.72 21.43
CA LYS A 296 -5.81 -7.21 22.81
C LYS A 296 -4.83 -8.37 22.97
N ASP A 297 -4.62 -9.17 21.95
CA ASP A 297 -3.70 -10.32 21.95
C ASP A 297 -2.29 -9.89 21.50
N LYS A 298 -1.60 -9.20 22.41
CA LYS A 298 -0.25 -8.69 22.13
C LYS A 298 0.76 -9.81 21.88
N ALA A 299 0.64 -10.93 22.61
CA ALA A 299 1.58 -12.03 22.53
C ALA A 299 1.51 -12.73 21.17
N TYR A 300 0.30 -12.92 20.64
CA TYR A 300 0.08 -13.45 19.30
C TYR A 300 0.70 -12.56 18.22
N ILE A 301 0.43 -11.26 18.26
CA ILE A 301 1.00 -10.31 17.29
C ILE A 301 2.53 -10.24 17.40
N ASP A 302 3.09 -10.27 18.61
CA ASP A 302 4.55 -10.25 18.81
C ASP A 302 5.21 -11.53 18.29
N GLY A 303 4.55 -12.69 18.43
CA GLY A 303 4.96 -13.95 17.84
C GLY A 303 5.05 -13.86 16.32
N ILE A 304 3.98 -13.41 15.67
CA ILE A 304 3.94 -13.21 14.21
C ILE A 304 5.06 -12.27 13.74
N ILE A 305 5.22 -11.13 14.41
CA ILE A 305 6.26 -10.14 14.05
C ILE A 305 7.64 -10.78 14.09
N LYS A 306 7.95 -11.57 15.13
CA LYS A 306 9.24 -12.23 15.29
C LYS A 306 9.46 -13.29 14.21
N GLU A 307 8.54 -14.22 14.06
CA GLU A 307 8.66 -15.34 13.12
C GLU A 307 8.76 -14.86 11.67
N ASN A 308 7.92 -13.90 11.29
CA ASN A 308 7.96 -13.37 9.94
C ASN A 308 9.17 -12.48 9.66
N ALA A 309 9.71 -11.77 10.66
CA ALA A 309 10.98 -11.05 10.51
C ALA A 309 12.15 -12.01 10.31
N GLU A 310 12.16 -13.15 11.02
CA GLU A 310 13.16 -14.21 10.83
C GLU A 310 13.05 -14.84 9.43
N LYS A 311 11.81 -15.17 8.98
CA LYS A 311 11.52 -15.67 7.62
C LYS A 311 11.99 -14.67 6.57
N ALA A 312 11.57 -13.42 6.66
CA ALA A 312 11.99 -12.34 5.75
C ALA A 312 13.51 -12.16 5.75
N GLY A 313 14.13 -12.14 6.92
CA GLY A 313 15.58 -12.02 7.09
C GLY A 313 16.36 -13.15 6.45
N TYR A 314 15.85 -14.37 6.50
CA TYR A 314 16.48 -15.52 5.83
C TYR A 314 16.58 -15.31 4.32
N TYR A 315 15.47 -14.94 3.66
CA TYR A 315 15.44 -14.71 2.22
C TYR A 315 16.25 -13.48 1.82
N ALA A 316 16.10 -12.40 2.56
CA ALA A 316 16.85 -11.16 2.39
C ALA A 316 18.37 -11.42 2.41
N ASN A 317 18.84 -12.15 3.41
CA ASN A 317 20.26 -12.46 3.56
C ASN A 317 20.80 -13.33 2.44
N LYS A 318 19.98 -14.22 1.85
CA LYS A 318 20.39 -15.05 0.69
C LYS A 318 20.72 -14.18 -0.51
N THR A 319 19.86 -13.23 -0.84
CA THR A 319 20.09 -12.27 -1.93
C THR A 319 21.25 -11.33 -1.62
N LEU A 320 21.24 -10.75 -0.42
CA LEU A 320 22.27 -9.78 0.00
C LEU A 320 23.68 -10.35 -0.07
N ARG A 321 23.90 -11.58 0.41
CA ARG A 321 25.19 -12.27 0.31
C ARG A 321 25.65 -12.47 -1.13
N LYS A 322 24.73 -12.83 -2.04
CA LYS A 322 25.02 -12.93 -3.48
C LYS A 322 25.50 -11.59 -4.01
N VAL A 323 24.81 -10.52 -3.68
CA VAL A 323 25.16 -9.14 -4.09
C VAL A 323 26.50 -8.73 -3.53
N GLN A 324 26.72 -8.89 -2.21
CA GLN A 324 27.98 -8.53 -1.53
C GLN A 324 29.20 -9.23 -2.15
N LYS A 325 29.05 -10.53 -2.44
CA LYS A 325 30.10 -11.31 -3.14
C LYS A 325 30.38 -10.76 -4.54
N LYS A 326 29.34 -10.37 -5.28
CA LYS A 326 29.46 -9.86 -6.65
C LYS A 326 30.15 -8.49 -6.70
N VAL A 327 29.86 -7.60 -5.75
CA VAL A 327 30.53 -6.28 -5.66
C VAL A 327 31.92 -6.34 -5.00
N GLY A 328 32.35 -7.55 -4.56
CA GLY A 328 33.70 -7.76 -4.03
C GLY A 328 33.87 -7.40 -2.55
N PHE A 329 32.81 -7.37 -1.75
CA PHE A 329 32.96 -7.17 -0.30
C PHE A 329 33.64 -8.37 0.36
N PRO A 330 34.51 -8.13 1.37
CA PRO A 330 35.15 -9.20 2.14
C PRO A 330 34.09 -10.13 2.78
N GLU A 331 34.35 -11.42 2.75
CA GLU A 331 33.47 -12.39 3.38
C GLU A 331 33.48 -12.23 4.91
N ARG A 332 32.31 -12.28 5.53
CA ARG A 332 32.21 -12.27 7.01
C ARG A 332 32.83 -13.56 7.56
N ILE A 333 33.84 -13.44 8.39
CA ILE A 333 34.39 -14.55 9.15
C ILE A 333 33.35 -14.97 10.19
N ARG A 334 32.97 -16.24 10.20
CA ARG A 334 31.99 -16.81 11.13
C ARG A 334 32.65 -17.26 12.43
#